data_4a471585af5c5cf1bd9a984056bc9135
#
_entry.id   4a471585af5c5cf1bd9a984056bc9135
#
_cell.length_a   1.000
_cell.length_b   1.000
_cell.length_c   1.000
_cell.angle_alpha   90.00
_cell.angle_beta   90.00
_cell.angle_gamma   90.00
#
_symmetry.space_group_name_H-M   'P 1'
#
loop_
_entity.id
_entity.type
_entity.pdbx_description
1 polymer ?
#
loop_
_entity_poly.entity_id
_entity_poly.type
_entity_poly.pdbx_seq_one_letter_code
_entity_poly.pdbx_strand_id
1 'polypeptide(L)'
;MGGVSDFISLTKPRVVVLLQITAMCSVLVHDSIGTGLGFDTIYTMGIVFVGGYLTAGGANAVNMWYDRDIDPKMSRTANRAIPKGKVSPESALYFGLVISVLGTSWFYLLSNAVAAFWSAFSILFYVIIYSMWLKRSTPQNIVIGGVAGSTPPVIAWAASEESLIL
;
A
#
# COMPACT_ATOMS: atom_id res chain seq x y z
N MET A 1 9.86 -17.35 16.44
CA MET A 1 9.61 -15.96 16.04
C MET A 1 10.20 -15.76 14.67
N GLY A 2 9.42 -15.24 13.72
CA GLY A 2 9.90 -15.00 12.36
C GLY A 2 11.03 -13.96 12.35
N GLY A 3 11.97 -14.12 11.41
CA GLY A 3 13.03 -13.13 11.19
C GLY A 3 12.51 -11.89 10.45
N VAL A 4 13.33 -10.83 10.40
CA VAL A 4 13.00 -9.58 9.65
C VAL A 4 12.59 -9.89 8.20
N SER A 5 13.24 -10.81 7.53
CA SER A 5 12.94 -11.27 6.18
C SER A 5 11.49 -11.81 6.04
N ASP A 6 10.98 -12.51 7.08
CA ASP A 6 9.63 -13.05 7.05
C ASP A 6 8.58 -11.94 7.17
N PHE A 7 8.83 -10.89 7.98
CA PHE A 7 7.99 -9.69 8.05
C PHE A 7 8.02 -8.88 6.75
N ILE A 8 9.19 -8.70 6.14
CA ILE A 8 9.28 -8.05 4.82
C ILE A 8 8.47 -8.83 3.78
N SER A 9 8.46 -10.16 3.83
CA SER A 9 7.66 -10.98 2.90
C SER A 9 6.15 -10.73 3.00
N LEU A 10 5.64 -10.29 4.17
CA LEU A 10 4.22 -9.92 4.35
C LEU A 10 3.83 -8.71 3.49
N THR A 11 4.76 -7.77 3.26
CA THR A 11 4.48 -6.56 2.46
C THR A 11 4.35 -6.84 0.96
N LYS A 12 4.68 -8.05 0.50
CA LYS A 12 4.69 -8.45 -0.93
C LYS A 12 5.52 -7.48 -1.80
N PRO A 13 6.83 -7.35 -1.60
CA PRO A 13 7.67 -6.32 -2.23
C PRO A 13 7.55 -6.28 -3.75
N ARG A 14 7.45 -7.44 -4.42
CA ARG A 14 7.30 -7.52 -5.89
C ARG A 14 6.03 -6.81 -6.41
N VAL A 15 4.94 -6.88 -5.67
CA VAL A 15 3.69 -6.18 -6.02
C VAL A 15 3.84 -4.70 -5.74
N VAL A 16 4.42 -4.35 -4.60
CA VAL A 16 4.63 -2.94 -4.21
C VAL A 16 5.52 -2.21 -5.20
N VAL A 17 6.56 -2.85 -5.74
CA VAL A 17 7.43 -2.25 -6.77
C VAL A 17 6.62 -1.78 -7.99
N LEU A 18 5.66 -2.57 -8.47
CA LEU A 18 4.82 -2.16 -9.61
C LEU A 18 3.97 -0.93 -9.28
N LEU A 19 3.40 -0.88 -8.08
CA LEU A 19 2.64 0.28 -7.60
C LEU A 19 3.53 1.52 -7.48
N GLN A 20 4.77 1.35 -7.02
CA GLN A 20 5.74 2.44 -6.91
C GLN A 20 6.14 3.01 -8.26
N ILE A 21 6.33 2.18 -9.27
CA ILE A 21 6.66 2.66 -10.62
C ILE A 21 5.56 3.61 -11.12
N THR A 22 4.29 3.23 -11.00
CA THR A 22 3.18 4.08 -11.45
C THR A 22 3.07 5.37 -10.62
N ALA A 23 3.31 5.30 -9.31
CA ALA A 23 3.34 6.47 -8.44
C ALA A 23 4.49 7.44 -8.81
N MET A 24 5.71 6.91 -9.04
CA MET A 24 6.86 7.73 -9.46
C MET A 24 6.61 8.41 -10.80
N CYS A 25 6.04 7.68 -11.78
CA CYS A 25 5.64 8.28 -13.06
C CYS A 25 4.64 9.42 -12.87
N SER A 26 3.70 9.29 -11.92
CA SER A 26 2.72 10.34 -11.65
C SER A 26 3.38 11.62 -11.11
N VAL A 27 4.35 11.52 -10.18
CA VAL A 27 5.13 12.68 -9.72
C VAL A 27 5.86 13.35 -10.89
N LEU A 28 6.58 12.55 -11.70
CA LEU A 28 7.32 13.08 -12.84
C LEU A 28 6.43 13.80 -13.86
N VAL A 29 5.26 13.24 -14.16
CA VAL A 29 4.29 13.87 -15.08
C VAL A 29 3.75 15.16 -14.48
N HIS A 30 3.32 15.14 -13.22
CA HIS A 30 2.80 16.33 -12.53
C HIS A 30 3.79 17.50 -12.63
N ASP A 31 5.03 17.27 -12.21
CA ASP A 31 6.04 18.33 -12.14
C ASP A 31 6.50 18.77 -13.55
N SER A 32 6.57 17.84 -14.51
CA SER A 32 6.97 18.19 -15.88
C SER A 32 5.99 19.13 -16.60
N ILE A 33 4.71 19.05 -16.26
CA ILE A 33 3.67 19.93 -16.85
C ILE A 33 3.38 21.17 -16.00
N GLY A 34 3.78 21.17 -14.73
CA GLY A 34 3.55 22.25 -13.76
C GLY A 34 4.81 23.07 -13.49
N THR A 35 5.47 22.77 -12.39
CA THR A 35 6.61 23.54 -11.84
C THR A 35 7.94 23.32 -12.56
N GLY A 36 8.03 22.25 -13.36
CA GLY A 36 9.29 21.76 -13.95
C GLY A 36 10.00 20.76 -13.01
N LEU A 37 10.87 19.95 -13.61
CA LEU A 37 11.65 18.95 -12.85
C LEU A 37 12.78 19.62 -12.08
N GLY A 38 12.85 19.34 -10.77
CA GLY A 38 13.83 19.95 -9.88
C GLY A 38 14.13 19.12 -8.63
N PHE A 39 14.74 19.75 -7.64
CA PHE A 39 15.03 19.10 -6.36
C PHE A 39 13.75 18.69 -5.64
N ASP A 40 12.69 19.51 -5.73
CA ASP A 40 11.40 19.22 -5.10
C ASP A 40 10.75 17.95 -5.66
N THR A 41 10.94 17.68 -6.97
CA THR A 41 10.52 16.41 -7.59
C THR A 41 11.17 15.21 -6.90
N ILE A 42 12.48 15.27 -6.66
CA ILE A 42 13.23 14.19 -6.02
C ILE A 42 12.77 14.02 -4.56
N TYR A 43 12.54 15.13 -3.86
CA TYR A 43 12.03 15.12 -2.51
C TYR A 43 10.65 14.48 -2.40
N THR A 44 9.72 14.89 -3.25
CA THR A 44 8.36 14.31 -3.33
C THR A 44 8.41 12.83 -3.71
N MET A 45 9.26 12.44 -4.67
CA MET A 45 9.45 11.03 -5.01
C MET A 45 9.95 10.22 -3.80
N GLY A 46 10.84 10.78 -2.98
CA GLY A 46 11.29 10.15 -1.73
C GLY A 46 10.15 9.94 -0.73
N ILE A 47 9.31 10.96 -0.54
CA ILE A 47 8.13 10.88 0.34
C ILE A 47 7.16 9.81 -0.17
N VAL A 48 6.84 9.83 -1.46
CA VAL A 48 5.90 8.89 -2.09
C VAL A 48 6.45 7.46 -2.06
N PHE A 49 7.76 7.29 -2.27
CA PHE A 49 8.39 5.97 -2.22
C PHE A 49 8.27 5.34 -0.84
N VAL A 50 8.65 6.05 0.21
CA VAL A 50 8.59 5.53 1.59
C VAL A 50 7.15 5.36 2.06
N GLY A 51 6.32 6.39 1.93
CA GLY A 51 4.91 6.36 2.35
C GLY A 51 4.09 5.32 1.59
N GLY A 52 4.29 5.23 0.28
CA GLY A 52 3.63 4.24 -0.56
C GLY A 52 4.04 2.80 -0.23
N TYR A 53 5.33 2.56 0.09
CA TYR A 53 5.78 1.25 0.56
C TYR A 53 5.13 0.86 1.89
N LEU A 54 5.06 1.76 2.85
CA LEU A 54 4.46 1.52 4.16
C LEU A 54 2.94 1.25 4.04
N THR A 55 2.22 2.07 3.30
CA THR A 55 0.76 1.94 3.13
C THR A 55 0.37 0.67 2.36
N ALA A 56 0.98 0.43 1.20
CA ALA A 56 0.72 -0.77 0.40
C ALA A 56 1.20 -2.04 1.11
N GLY A 57 2.37 -1.99 1.76
CA GLY A 57 2.93 -3.10 2.54
C GLY A 57 2.03 -3.45 3.73
N GLY A 58 1.53 -2.45 4.45
CA GLY A 58 0.61 -2.64 5.57
C GLY A 58 -0.70 -3.29 5.13
N ALA A 59 -1.32 -2.76 4.08
CA ALA A 59 -2.53 -3.34 3.51
C ALA A 59 -2.33 -4.80 3.06
N ASN A 60 -1.18 -5.13 2.46
CA ASN A 60 -0.82 -6.49 2.08
C ASN A 60 -0.65 -7.43 3.28
N ALA A 61 -0.04 -6.96 4.38
CA ALA A 61 0.13 -7.76 5.60
C ALA A 61 -1.23 -8.05 6.26
N VAL A 62 -2.11 -7.05 6.37
CA VAL A 62 -3.49 -7.23 6.87
C VAL A 62 -4.28 -8.19 5.97
N ASN A 63 -4.16 -8.05 4.64
CA ASN A 63 -4.78 -8.99 3.70
C ASN A 63 -4.28 -10.42 3.91
N MET A 64 -2.99 -10.64 4.14
CA MET A 64 -2.44 -11.97 4.38
C MET A 64 -2.95 -12.57 5.71
N TRP A 65 -3.12 -11.74 6.73
CA TRP A 65 -3.77 -12.16 7.97
C TRP A 65 -5.23 -12.59 7.74
N TYR A 66 -5.98 -11.80 6.97
CA TYR A 66 -7.38 -12.11 6.69
C TYR A 66 -7.55 -13.41 5.90
N ASP A 67 -6.68 -13.63 4.91
CA ASP A 67 -6.71 -14.79 4.01
C ASP A 67 -6.09 -16.07 4.62
N ARG A 68 -5.66 -16.06 5.88
CA ARG A 68 -4.94 -17.18 6.51
C ARG A 68 -5.68 -18.54 6.49
N ASP A 69 -7.00 -18.51 6.32
CA ASP A 69 -7.85 -19.71 6.24
C ASP A 69 -7.91 -20.32 4.82
N ILE A 70 -7.74 -19.49 3.79
CA ILE A 70 -7.79 -19.91 2.38
C ILE A 70 -6.40 -20.07 1.77
N ASP A 71 -5.41 -19.30 2.20
CA ASP A 71 -4.05 -19.34 1.67
C ASP A 71 -3.40 -20.74 1.68
N PRO A 72 -3.55 -21.58 2.72
CA PRO A 72 -3.01 -22.94 2.72
C PRO A 72 -3.62 -23.86 1.65
N LYS A 73 -4.84 -23.57 1.22
CA LYS A 73 -5.59 -24.38 0.24
C LYS A 73 -5.21 -24.10 -1.21
N MET A 74 -4.43 -23.04 -1.44
CA MET A 74 -4.07 -22.58 -2.79
C MET A 74 -2.56 -22.79 -3.01
N SER A 75 -2.17 -23.53 -4.05
CA SER A 75 -0.75 -23.81 -4.36
C SER A 75 0.13 -22.56 -4.46
N ARG A 76 -0.43 -21.46 -4.98
CA ARG A 76 0.27 -20.18 -5.12
C ARG A 76 0.56 -19.49 -3.78
N THR A 77 -0.25 -19.70 -2.76
CA THR A 77 -0.22 -18.96 -1.49
C THR A 77 0.15 -19.81 -0.27
N ALA A 78 0.12 -21.13 -0.40
CA ALA A 78 0.49 -22.08 0.67
C ALA A 78 1.92 -21.88 1.22
N ASN A 79 2.80 -21.25 0.42
CA ASN A 79 4.18 -20.98 0.79
C ASN A 79 4.41 -19.63 1.48
N ARG A 80 3.35 -18.87 1.77
CA ARG A 80 3.44 -17.57 2.48
C ARG A 80 3.88 -17.74 3.93
N ALA A 81 4.34 -16.65 4.56
CA ALA A 81 4.89 -16.68 5.92
C ALA A 81 3.90 -17.17 6.98
N ILE A 82 2.62 -16.79 6.89
CA ILE A 82 1.59 -17.22 7.86
C ILE A 82 1.25 -18.72 7.66
N PRO A 83 0.88 -19.22 6.47
CA PRO A 83 0.62 -20.65 6.25
C PRO A 83 1.78 -21.56 6.65
N LYS A 84 3.03 -21.10 6.49
CA LYS A 84 4.22 -21.84 6.91
C LYS A 84 4.55 -21.74 8.40
N GLY A 85 3.75 -21.02 9.18
CA GLY A 85 4.01 -20.84 10.62
C GLY A 85 5.25 -20.01 10.97
N LYS A 86 5.82 -19.27 9.99
CA LYS A 86 6.99 -18.42 10.20
C LYS A 86 6.65 -17.15 10.97
N VAL A 87 5.46 -16.61 10.77
CA VAL A 87 4.93 -15.44 11.47
C VAL A 87 3.53 -15.80 11.98
N SER A 88 3.26 -15.48 13.25
CA SER A 88 1.93 -15.71 13.82
C SER A 88 0.92 -14.76 13.18
N PRO A 89 -0.36 -15.16 13.03
CA PRO A 89 -1.39 -14.30 12.47
C PRO A 89 -1.53 -12.97 13.23
N GLU A 90 -1.46 -13.01 14.55
CA GLU A 90 -1.57 -11.82 15.41
C GLU A 90 -0.41 -10.85 15.16
N SER A 91 0.82 -11.37 15.07
CA SER A 91 2.00 -10.55 14.77
C SER A 91 1.91 -9.93 13.38
N ALA A 92 1.40 -10.66 12.39
CA ALA A 92 1.20 -10.14 11.04
C ALA A 92 0.14 -9.03 10.99
N LEU A 93 -0.98 -9.19 11.71
CA LEU A 93 -2.01 -8.16 11.83
C LEU A 93 -1.47 -6.90 12.49
N TYR A 94 -0.83 -7.06 13.67
CA TYR A 94 -0.25 -5.93 14.39
C TYR A 94 0.78 -5.18 13.54
N PHE A 95 1.69 -5.89 12.91
CA PHE A 95 2.67 -5.31 12.00
C PHE A 95 1.99 -4.55 10.85
N GLY A 96 0.98 -5.16 10.20
CA GLY A 96 0.24 -4.53 9.10
C GLY A 96 -0.46 -3.24 9.52
N LEU A 97 -1.11 -3.24 10.69
CA LEU A 97 -1.79 -2.05 11.22
C LEU A 97 -0.79 -0.94 11.56
N VAL A 98 0.31 -1.28 12.25
CA VAL A 98 1.33 -0.29 12.63
C VAL A 98 1.93 0.39 11.41
N ILE A 99 2.40 -0.38 10.41
CA ILE A 99 3.00 0.23 9.22
C ILE A 99 1.99 0.96 8.32
N SER A 100 0.70 0.57 8.35
CA SER A 100 -0.37 1.32 7.67
C SER A 100 -0.58 2.69 8.30
N VAL A 101 -0.65 2.75 9.63
CA VAL A 101 -0.76 4.02 10.37
C VAL A 101 0.47 4.89 10.15
N LEU A 102 1.67 4.30 10.25
CA LEU A 102 2.91 5.02 9.99
C LEU A 102 2.96 5.59 8.57
N GLY A 103 2.54 4.83 7.56
CA GLY A 103 2.51 5.29 6.17
C GLY A 103 1.52 6.42 5.92
N THR A 104 0.31 6.34 6.49
CA THR A 104 -0.68 7.43 6.41
C THR A 104 -0.20 8.68 7.15
N SER A 105 0.37 8.52 8.36
CA SER A 105 0.94 9.63 9.12
C SER A 105 2.14 10.26 8.40
N TRP A 106 2.95 9.45 7.71
CA TRP A 106 4.06 9.93 6.89
C TRP A 106 3.60 10.91 5.80
N PHE A 107 2.53 10.56 5.06
CA PHE A 107 1.95 11.47 4.08
C PHE A 107 1.38 12.74 4.73
N TYR A 108 0.69 12.60 5.87
CA TYR A 108 0.11 13.73 6.58
C TYR A 108 1.17 14.74 7.05
N LEU A 109 2.30 14.25 7.57
CA LEU A 109 3.35 15.09 8.18
C LEU A 109 4.34 15.66 7.15
N LEU A 110 4.62 14.93 6.07
CA LEU A 110 5.68 15.29 5.13
C LEU A 110 5.18 15.72 3.74
N SER A 111 3.87 15.56 3.50
CA SER A 111 3.24 16.00 2.26
C SER A 111 2.00 16.84 2.61
N ASN A 112 0.80 16.29 2.49
CA ASN A 112 -0.43 17.00 2.78
C ASN A 112 -1.57 16.07 3.21
N ALA A 113 -2.67 16.68 3.72
CA ALA A 113 -3.84 15.95 4.20
C ALA A 113 -4.57 15.18 3.08
N VAL A 114 -4.49 15.65 1.84
CA VAL A 114 -5.16 14.99 0.69
C VAL A 114 -4.46 13.69 0.33
N ALA A 115 -3.13 13.70 0.27
CA ALA A 115 -2.33 12.48 0.05
C ALA A 115 -2.54 11.48 1.19
N ALA A 116 -2.58 11.94 2.44
CA ALA A 116 -2.90 11.12 3.61
C ALA A 116 -4.31 10.52 3.54
N PHE A 117 -5.31 11.30 3.15
CA PHE A 117 -6.69 10.82 2.95
C PHE A 117 -6.75 9.72 1.90
N TRP A 118 -6.14 9.92 0.72
CA TRP A 118 -6.14 8.91 -0.34
C TRP A 118 -5.36 7.66 0.05
N SER A 119 -4.29 7.79 0.84
CA SER A 119 -3.56 6.63 1.36
C SER A 119 -4.40 5.81 2.33
N ALA A 120 -5.08 6.46 3.29
CA ALA A 120 -6.01 5.82 4.21
C ALA A 120 -7.19 5.16 3.48
N PHE A 121 -7.79 5.87 2.52
CA PHE A 121 -8.86 5.35 1.67
C PHE A 121 -8.43 4.09 0.93
N SER A 122 -7.23 4.11 0.32
CA SER A 122 -6.69 2.95 -0.40
C SER A 122 -6.53 1.72 0.49
N ILE A 123 -5.99 1.89 1.70
CA ILE A 123 -5.84 0.82 2.69
C ILE A 123 -7.21 0.25 3.06
N LEU A 124 -8.16 1.10 3.44
CA LEU A 124 -9.50 0.69 3.86
C LEU A 124 -10.26 0.01 2.71
N PHE A 125 -10.19 0.58 1.51
CA PHE A 125 -10.82 -0.01 0.34
C PHE A 125 -10.24 -1.41 0.04
N TYR A 126 -8.91 -1.55 0.04
CA TYR A 126 -8.27 -2.83 -0.22
C TYR A 126 -8.57 -3.87 0.87
N VAL A 127 -8.55 -3.47 2.14
CA VAL A 127 -8.77 -4.40 3.26
C VAL A 127 -10.25 -4.73 3.39
N ILE A 128 -11.11 -3.73 3.51
CA ILE A 128 -12.54 -3.93 3.83
C ILE A 128 -13.31 -4.34 2.58
N ILE A 129 -13.27 -3.52 1.53
CA ILE A 129 -14.11 -3.73 0.35
C ILE A 129 -13.59 -4.92 -0.47
N TYR A 130 -12.30 -4.90 -0.85
CA TYR A 130 -11.76 -5.98 -1.68
C TYR A 130 -11.54 -7.27 -0.91
N SER A 131 -10.76 -7.26 0.20
CA SER A 131 -10.34 -8.50 0.85
C SER A 131 -11.44 -9.13 1.70
N MET A 132 -12.15 -8.32 2.52
CA MET A 132 -13.14 -8.87 3.45
C MET A 132 -14.49 -9.13 2.79
N TRP A 133 -14.92 -8.29 1.87
CA TRP A 133 -16.24 -8.41 1.26
C TRP A 133 -16.18 -9.05 -0.13
N LEU A 134 -15.65 -8.36 -1.14
CA LEU A 134 -15.79 -8.77 -2.55
C LEU A 134 -15.08 -10.08 -2.87
N LYS A 135 -13.90 -10.32 -2.33
CA LYS A 135 -13.10 -11.50 -2.64
C LYS A 135 -13.81 -12.83 -2.33
N ARG A 136 -14.71 -12.81 -1.35
CA ARG A 136 -15.46 -13.99 -0.90
C ARG A 136 -16.90 -14.04 -1.43
N SER A 137 -17.36 -12.95 -2.08
CA SER A 137 -18.78 -12.80 -2.47
C SER A 137 -19.02 -12.84 -3.95
N THR A 138 -18.05 -12.40 -4.78
CA THR A 138 -18.28 -12.23 -6.22
C THR A 138 -17.03 -12.39 -7.07
N PRO A 139 -17.14 -12.95 -8.31
CA PRO A 139 -16.04 -12.97 -9.27
C PRO A 139 -15.61 -11.57 -9.73
N GLN A 140 -16.48 -10.56 -9.60
CA GLN A 140 -16.19 -9.17 -9.94
C GLN A 140 -15.15 -8.51 -9.01
N ASN A 141 -14.73 -9.21 -7.96
CA ASN A 141 -13.72 -8.70 -7.01
C ASN A 141 -12.44 -8.21 -7.71
N ILE A 142 -12.01 -8.85 -8.80
CA ILE A 142 -10.81 -8.49 -9.55
C ILE A 142 -10.97 -7.12 -10.19
N VAL A 143 -12.11 -6.85 -10.82
CA VAL A 143 -12.40 -5.59 -11.51
C VAL A 143 -12.55 -4.45 -10.52
N ILE A 144 -13.40 -4.63 -9.51
CA ILE A 144 -13.65 -3.61 -8.48
C ILE A 144 -12.38 -3.41 -7.62
N GLY A 145 -11.68 -4.49 -7.30
CA GLY A 145 -10.41 -4.44 -6.56
C GLY A 145 -9.30 -3.68 -7.29
N GLY A 146 -9.39 -3.57 -8.62
CA GLY A 146 -8.50 -2.75 -9.45
C GLY A 146 -8.48 -1.26 -9.02
N VAL A 147 -9.55 -0.76 -8.41
CA VAL A 147 -9.59 0.61 -7.83
C VAL A 147 -8.45 0.83 -6.83
N ALA A 148 -8.20 -0.13 -5.94
CA ALA A 148 -7.09 -0.01 -5.00
C ALA A 148 -5.72 0.05 -5.72
N GLY A 149 -5.58 -0.65 -6.85
CA GLY A 149 -4.37 -0.61 -7.68
C GLY A 149 -4.19 0.70 -8.46
N SER A 150 -5.25 1.48 -8.66
CA SER A 150 -5.19 2.79 -9.32
C SER A 150 -4.96 3.96 -8.37
N THR A 151 -5.00 3.75 -7.05
CA THR A 151 -4.80 4.83 -6.06
C THR A 151 -3.35 5.33 -5.94
N PRO A 152 -2.27 4.54 -6.16
CA PRO A 152 -0.91 5.04 -6.04
C PRO A 152 -0.60 6.28 -6.90
N PRO A 153 -0.98 6.35 -8.19
CA PRO A 153 -0.84 7.59 -8.98
C PRO A 153 -1.63 8.77 -8.39
N VAL A 154 -2.82 8.53 -7.85
CA VAL A 154 -3.66 9.59 -7.24
C VAL A 154 -3.00 10.13 -5.97
N ILE A 155 -2.47 9.24 -5.11
CA ILE A 155 -1.72 9.62 -3.90
C ILE A 155 -0.49 10.44 -4.28
N ALA A 156 0.26 9.97 -5.29
CA ALA A 156 1.48 10.62 -5.75
C ALA A 156 1.19 11.99 -6.35
N TRP A 157 0.15 12.12 -7.17
CA TRP A 157 -0.31 13.40 -7.70
C TRP A 157 -0.69 14.37 -6.58
N ALA A 158 -1.50 13.91 -5.64
CA ALA A 158 -1.90 14.72 -4.48
C ALA A 158 -0.69 15.14 -3.62
N ALA A 159 0.34 14.28 -3.54
CA ALA A 159 1.55 14.59 -2.79
C ALA A 159 2.43 15.63 -3.50
N SER A 160 2.32 15.77 -4.82
CA SER A 160 3.04 16.77 -5.64
C SER A 160 2.34 18.12 -5.66
N GLU A 161 1.06 18.22 -5.33
CA GLU A 161 0.36 19.50 -5.24
C GLU A 161 0.95 20.33 -4.11
N GLU A 162 1.50 21.50 -4.44
CA GLU A 162 1.94 22.49 -3.45
C GLU A 162 0.71 23.03 -2.72
N SER A 163 0.61 22.63 -1.45
CA SER A 163 -0.28 23.24 -0.45
C SER A 163 -1.78 23.29 -0.77
N LEU A 164 -2.48 22.29 -0.30
CA LEU A 164 -3.65 22.54 0.52
C LEU A 164 -3.22 22.55 2.00
N ILE A 165 -2.20 23.35 2.32
CA ILE A 165 -1.93 23.75 3.70
C ILE A 165 -2.99 24.81 4.00
N LEU A 166 -4.07 24.37 4.64
CA LEU A 166 -4.97 25.23 5.40
C LEU A 166 -4.30 25.59 6.71
#